data_4471a16004b730a8697431097640a73a
#
_entry.id   4471a16004b730a8697431097640a73a
#
_cell.length_a   1.000
_cell.length_b   1.000
_cell.length_c   1.000
_cell.angle_alpha   90.00
_cell.angle_beta   90.00
_cell.angle_gamma   90.00
#
_symmetry.space_group_name_H-M   'P 1'
#
loop_
_entity.id
_entity.type
_entity.pdbx_description
1 polymer ?
#
loop_
_entity_poly.entity_id
_entity_poly.type
_entity_poly.pdbx_seq_one_letter_code
_entity_poly.pdbx_strand_id
1 'polypeptide(L)'
;MEKKQFKAESQRLLDLMINSIYTHREIFLREIISNASDAIDKLAYTALTDEKVGVARNQFAITITRDKDNRTLTVSDNGIGMSKEEMEENLGTIAKSGSLGFKQAMEKKEDIDIIGQFGVGFYSAFMVASEVTVISRKYGSDKAYKWVSNGTDGYTIEEAQRENAGTDVIMVLKPDTEEDTYNQYLEEYEIRNLVTKYSDYIHYPIRMEVEKSRKKEDSPEDKPEYESYKEVVTLNSMVPIWQKNKKDVTEEEYNQFYQSKFYDYNKPLRVVHFSAEGQVSFKALLYIPSKAPYDFYTKDFKRGLQLYSSGVMIMENCEDLLPEHFRFVRGIVDSQDLSLNISREMLQHNRQLTIIARNIEKKIKSELKAMLDSDREKYEEFYAAFGRQLKYGAVSDYGAHKDSCQDLLLFYSHKQGKLISLKEYVDAMPEGQEKIYFAPGENKELLAKLPQVTLLDGKGYDTLLFTEDVDEFVPQTLMTYQEKSFCNVSTDDLGLQSEDEKKAAEAEAEEKKGFLTFVKDSLGDQVKEVRLNKNLGAYPVAMVPDAGMSFEMEKYMKRVNPEFSFPSARILELNPDNDTVKHLQEVMTSDPVMAKDLAQLLCCQAQLMAQLPIDDPYAYTDLVCKLVK
;
A
#
# COMPACT_ATOMS: atom_id res chain seq x y z
N MET A 1 25.81 -47.25 -13.39
CA MET A 1 26.21 -46.10 -12.58
C MET A 1 25.67 -46.32 -11.19
N GLU A 2 26.53 -46.37 -10.21
CA GLU A 2 26.16 -46.54 -8.80
C GLU A 2 25.72 -45.18 -8.24
N LYS A 3 24.47 -45.04 -7.79
CA LYS A 3 23.98 -43.84 -7.13
C LYS A 3 24.60 -43.78 -5.73
N LYS A 4 25.47 -42.79 -5.47
CA LYS A 4 25.97 -42.47 -4.13
C LYS A 4 25.07 -41.47 -3.45
N GLN A 5 24.75 -41.70 -2.17
CA GLN A 5 24.02 -40.75 -1.35
C GLN A 5 24.97 -39.67 -0.79
N PHE A 6 24.47 -38.43 -0.66
CA PHE A 6 25.22 -37.39 0.03
C PHE A 6 25.33 -37.73 1.52
N LYS A 7 26.49 -37.46 2.12
CA LYS A 7 26.70 -37.51 3.57
C LYS A 7 26.49 -36.11 4.14
N ALA A 8 25.75 -35.99 5.23
CA ALA A 8 25.51 -34.73 5.89
C ALA A 8 26.34 -34.62 7.19
N GLU A 9 26.97 -33.47 7.43
CA GLU A 9 27.56 -33.13 8.72
C GLU A 9 26.45 -32.48 9.58
N SER A 10 25.87 -33.24 10.49
CA SER A 10 24.69 -32.83 11.26
C SER A 10 24.93 -31.58 12.11
N GLN A 11 26.10 -31.42 12.71
CA GLN A 11 26.48 -30.23 13.50
C GLN A 11 26.48 -28.96 12.65
N ARG A 12 27.12 -29.03 11.46
CA ARG A 12 27.20 -27.87 10.57
C ARG A 12 25.84 -27.49 9.98
N LEU A 13 24.98 -28.50 9.71
CA LEU A 13 23.60 -28.24 9.29
C LEU A 13 22.80 -27.56 10.39
N LEU A 14 22.93 -28.02 11.64
CA LEU A 14 22.25 -27.40 12.78
C LEU A 14 22.72 -25.96 13.00
N ASP A 15 24.02 -25.70 12.91
CA ASP A 15 24.59 -24.36 13.02
C ASP A 15 24.06 -23.43 11.90
N LEU A 16 24.00 -23.88 10.65
CA LEU A 16 23.39 -23.14 9.55
C LEU A 16 21.90 -22.88 9.79
N MET A 17 21.18 -23.83 10.37
CA MET A 17 19.76 -23.68 10.69
C MET A 17 19.52 -22.66 11.79
N ILE A 18 20.34 -22.67 12.85
CA ILE A 18 20.23 -21.72 13.97
C ILE A 18 20.61 -20.30 13.53
N ASN A 19 21.64 -20.14 12.70
CA ASN A 19 22.23 -18.83 12.42
C ASN A 19 21.88 -18.25 11.04
N SER A 20 21.26 -19.00 10.14
CA SER A 20 21.06 -18.55 8.74
C SER A 20 19.63 -18.70 8.20
N ILE A 21 18.76 -19.51 8.81
CA ILE A 21 17.40 -19.73 8.30
C ILE A 21 16.47 -18.61 8.69
N TYR A 22 16.60 -18.09 9.91
CA TYR A 22 15.74 -17.04 10.45
C TYR A 22 16.46 -15.71 10.47
N THR A 23 15.80 -14.68 9.97
CA THR A 23 16.32 -13.31 9.96
C THR A 23 16.16 -12.64 11.31
N HIS A 24 15.06 -12.95 12.02
CA HIS A 24 14.70 -12.36 13.32
C HIS A 24 14.69 -13.40 14.43
N ARG A 25 15.49 -13.17 15.49
CA ARG A 25 15.61 -14.11 16.61
C ARG A 25 14.29 -14.28 17.40
N GLU A 26 13.51 -13.24 17.50
CA GLU A 26 12.22 -13.21 18.21
C GLU A 26 11.20 -14.26 17.73
N ILE A 27 11.41 -14.79 16.54
CA ILE A 27 10.55 -15.83 15.92
C ILE A 27 10.60 -17.15 16.70
N PHE A 28 11.63 -17.38 17.52
CA PHE A 28 11.71 -18.60 18.33
C PHE A 28 10.42 -18.85 19.14
N LEU A 29 9.85 -17.79 19.73
CA LEU A 29 8.65 -17.93 20.56
C LEU A 29 7.44 -18.34 19.71
N ARG A 30 7.29 -17.78 18.50
CA ARG A 30 6.27 -18.18 17.53
C ARG A 30 6.36 -19.67 17.20
N GLU A 31 7.57 -20.17 16.90
CA GLU A 31 7.77 -21.55 16.51
C GLU A 31 7.48 -22.53 17.65
N ILE A 32 7.91 -22.22 18.87
CA ILE A 32 7.64 -23.06 20.04
C ILE A 32 6.13 -23.06 20.39
N ILE A 33 5.46 -21.93 20.33
CA ILE A 33 3.99 -21.84 20.53
C ILE A 33 3.25 -22.61 19.43
N SER A 34 3.69 -22.53 18.18
CA SER A 34 3.09 -23.28 17.06
C SER A 34 3.20 -24.78 17.26
N ASN A 35 4.36 -25.26 17.72
CA ASN A 35 4.56 -26.69 18.05
C ASN A 35 3.67 -27.13 19.22
N ALA A 36 3.49 -26.28 20.23
CA ALA A 36 2.58 -26.53 21.35
C ALA A 36 1.11 -26.61 20.90
N SER A 37 0.70 -25.71 19.99
CA SER A 37 -0.63 -25.76 19.37
C SER A 37 -0.86 -27.06 18.61
N ASP A 38 0.09 -27.46 17.75
CA ASP A 38 0.01 -28.71 17.00
C ASP A 38 -0.08 -29.95 17.90
N ALA A 39 0.61 -29.93 19.05
CA ALA A 39 0.54 -31.01 20.03
C ALA A 39 -0.85 -31.11 20.69
N ILE A 40 -1.47 -29.97 20.95
CA ILE A 40 -2.84 -29.92 21.48
C ILE A 40 -3.84 -30.36 20.40
N ASP A 41 -3.70 -29.94 19.14
CA ASP A 41 -4.58 -30.34 18.03
C ASP A 41 -4.58 -31.85 17.85
N LYS A 42 -3.43 -32.50 17.97
CA LYS A 42 -3.31 -33.97 17.90
C LYS A 42 -4.09 -34.65 19.05
N LEU A 43 -4.01 -34.11 20.27
CA LEU A 43 -4.76 -34.69 21.41
C LEU A 43 -6.24 -34.38 21.27
N ALA A 44 -6.63 -33.18 20.88
CA ALA A 44 -8.01 -32.78 20.65
C ALA A 44 -8.69 -33.66 19.59
N TYR A 45 -7.94 -33.99 18.51
CA TYR A 45 -8.42 -34.92 17.50
C TYR A 45 -8.58 -36.35 18.07
N THR A 46 -7.58 -36.84 18.84
CA THR A 46 -7.67 -38.13 19.51
C THR A 46 -8.90 -38.20 20.41
N ALA A 47 -9.25 -37.10 21.07
CA ALA A 47 -10.43 -37.00 21.93
C ALA A 47 -11.77 -37.17 21.19
N LEU A 48 -11.80 -37.00 19.85
CA LEU A 48 -13.01 -37.26 19.05
C LEU A 48 -13.34 -38.75 18.97
N THR A 49 -12.34 -39.62 19.14
CA THR A 49 -12.47 -41.10 19.02
C THR A 49 -12.17 -41.84 20.31
N ASP A 50 -11.51 -41.24 21.28
CA ASP A 50 -11.14 -41.83 22.57
C ASP A 50 -11.69 -40.99 23.75
N GLU A 51 -12.80 -41.45 24.32
CA GLU A 51 -13.44 -40.80 25.48
C GLU A 51 -12.55 -40.77 26.73
N LYS A 52 -11.49 -41.59 26.79
CA LYS A 52 -10.55 -41.64 27.94
C LYS A 52 -9.63 -40.44 28.00
N VAL A 53 -9.55 -39.62 26.93
CA VAL A 53 -8.75 -38.37 26.94
C VAL A 53 -9.17 -37.48 28.11
N GLY A 54 -10.47 -37.43 28.43
CA GLY A 54 -11.00 -36.80 29.66
C GLY A 54 -10.73 -35.28 29.80
N VAL A 55 -10.09 -34.65 28.79
CA VAL A 55 -9.79 -33.21 28.79
C VAL A 55 -10.86 -32.49 28.00
N ALA A 56 -11.60 -31.62 28.68
CA ALA A 56 -12.60 -30.79 28.01
C ALA A 56 -11.89 -29.74 27.12
N ARG A 57 -12.50 -29.36 25.98
CA ARG A 57 -11.92 -28.46 25.01
C ARG A 57 -11.46 -27.11 25.59
N ASN A 58 -12.14 -26.62 26.61
CA ASN A 58 -11.80 -25.37 27.31
C ASN A 58 -10.64 -25.50 28.32
N GLN A 59 -10.14 -26.71 28.54
CA GLN A 59 -9.00 -26.97 29.42
C GLN A 59 -7.68 -27.00 28.69
N PHE A 60 -7.70 -27.13 27.36
CA PHE A 60 -6.48 -27.00 26.54
C PHE A 60 -5.91 -25.60 26.68
N ALA A 61 -4.61 -25.51 26.91
CA ALA A 61 -3.90 -24.24 27.05
C ALA A 61 -2.40 -24.40 26.80
N ILE A 62 -1.79 -23.31 26.38
CA ILE A 62 -0.35 -23.11 26.35
C ILE A 62 -0.02 -22.18 27.51
N THR A 63 0.99 -22.52 28.31
CA THR A 63 1.40 -21.69 29.46
C THR A 63 2.83 -21.25 29.29
N ILE A 64 3.08 -19.95 29.42
CA ILE A 64 4.41 -19.36 29.40
C ILE A 64 4.79 -19.03 30.85
N THR A 65 5.94 -19.55 31.31
CA THR A 65 6.51 -19.28 32.63
C THR A 65 7.90 -18.68 32.46
N ARG A 66 8.19 -17.64 33.19
CA ARG A 66 9.49 -16.96 33.22
C ARG A 66 10.11 -17.01 34.59
N ASP A 67 11.39 -17.28 34.65
CA ASP A 67 12.19 -17.22 35.86
C ASP A 67 13.41 -16.35 35.57
N LYS A 68 13.40 -15.13 36.12
CA LYS A 68 14.48 -14.14 35.92
C LYS A 68 15.77 -14.53 36.64
N ASP A 69 15.65 -15.19 37.79
CA ASP A 69 16.82 -15.56 38.62
C ASP A 69 17.62 -16.66 37.96
N ASN A 70 16.94 -17.66 37.39
CA ASN A 70 17.56 -18.76 36.65
C ASN A 70 17.71 -18.47 35.14
N ARG A 71 17.25 -17.31 34.67
CA ARG A 71 17.25 -16.91 33.25
C ARG A 71 16.54 -17.92 32.36
N THR A 72 15.42 -18.48 32.81
CA THR A 72 14.68 -19.49 32.06
C THR A 72 13.36 -18.96 31.55
N LEU A 73 13.03 -19.32 30.30
CA LEU A 73 11.72 -19.17 29.69
C LEU A 73 11.17 -20.56 29.37
N THR A 74 9.99 -20.87 29.91
CA THR A 74 9.35 -22.16 29.71
C THR A 74 8.04 -21.99 28.94
N VAL A 75 7.84 -22.80 27.90
CA VAL A 75 6.56 -22.94 27.21
C VAL A 75 6.05 -24.35 27.43
N SER A 76 4.89 -24.45 28.06
CA SER A 76 4.23 -25.70 28.43
C SER A 76 2.93 -25.88 27.67
N ASP A 77 2.67 -27.07 27.15
CA ASP A 77 1.39 -27.48 26.58
C ASP A 77 0.80 -28.68 27.36
N ASN A 78 -0.51 -28.84 27.25
CA ASN A 78 -1.21 -30.02 27.71
C ASN A 78 -1.75 -30.85 26.53
N GLY A 79 -0.96 -30.96 25.49
CA GLY A 79 -1.21 -31.71 24.27
C GLY A 79 -0.87 -33.22 24.41
N ILE A 80 -0.66 -33.87 23.26
CA ILE A 80 -0.46 -35.32 23.18
C ILE A 80 0.82 -35.83 23.86
N GLY A 81 1.84 -34.96 23.99
CA GLY A 81 3.16 -35.33 24.48
C GLY A 81 3.93 -36.29 23.57
N MET A 82 5.10 -36.76 24.04
CA MET A 82 6.01 -37.64 23.28
C MET A 82 6.49 -38.79 24.16
N SER A 83 6.65 -39.99 23.55
CA SER A 83 7.40 -41.09 24.13
C SER A 83 8.92 -40.87 23.95
N LYS A 84 9.75 -41.73 24.53
CA LYS A 84 11.21 -41.66 24.36
C LYS A 84 11.59 -41.75 22.89
N GLU A 85 11.04 -42.73 22.19
CA GLU A 85 11.29 -42.98 20.78
C GLU A 85 10.85 -41.79 19.92
N GLU A 86 9.70 -41.19 20.24
CA GLU A 86 9.21 -39.99 19.53
C GLU A 86 10.08 -38.76 19.81
N MET A 87 10.67 -38.65 21.00
CA MET A 87 11.63 -37.58 21.29
C MET A 87 12.93 -37.78 20.49
N GLU A 88 13.47 -39.02 20.45
CA GLU A 88 14.64 -39.34 19.61
C GLU A 88 14.36 -39.06 18.13
N GLU A 89 13.15 -39.36 17.67
CA GLU A 89 12.75 -39.20 16.28
C GLU A 89 12.47 -37.73 15.90
N ASN A 90 11.72 -36.99 16.73
CA ASN A 90 11.26 -35.64 16.40
C ASN A 90 12.22 -34.52 16.86
N LEU A 91 13.01 -34.73 17.92
CA LEU A 91 13.96 -33.75 18.43
C LEU A 91 15.41 -34.12 18.08
N GLY A 92 15.69 -35.41 17.83
CA GLY A 92 17.02 -35.90 17.47
C GLY A 92 17.27 -35.98 15.97
N THR A 93 16.25 -35.85 15.11
CA THR A 93 16.36 -35.90 13.67
C THR A 93 16.02 -34.55 13.05
N ILE A 94 17.01 -33.88 12.47
CA ILE A 94 16.86 -32.59 11.82
C ILE A 94 15.95 -32.69 10.59
N ALA A 95 15.03 -31.73 10.42
CA ALA A 95 14.06 -31.64 9.32
C ALA A 95 13.05 -32.80 9.26
N LYS A 96 12.75 -33.43 10.38
CA LYS A 96 11.65 -34.39 10.50
C LYS A 96 10.48 -33.77 11.24
N SER A 97 9.31 -33.70 10.60
CA SER A 97 8.08 -33.17 11.20
C SER A 97 7.13 -34.30 11.58
N GLY A 98 6.96 -34.52 12.89
CA GLY A 98 5.93 -35.42 13.43
C GLY A 98 4.51 -34.92 13.16
N SER A 99 4.32 -33.63 12.97
CA SER A 99 3.03 -33.03 12.61
C SER A 99 2.65 -33.28 11.15
N LEU A 100 3.62 -33.22 10.24
CA LEU A 100 3.40 -33.56 8.82
C LEU A 100 3.09 -35.07 8.66
N GLY A 101 3.81 -35.94 9.39
CA GLY A 101 3.53 -37.38 9.40
C GLY A 101 2.12 -37.70 9.89
N PHE A 102 1.65 -37.01 10.90
CA PHE A 102 0.28 -37.13 11.41
C PHE A 102 -0.76 -36.68 10.38
N LYS A 103 -0.57 -35.53 9.73
CA LYS A 103 -1.43 -35.04 8.63
C LYS A 103 -1.52 -36.00 7.45
N GLN A 104 -0.41 -36.63 7.09
CA GLN A 104 -0.35 -37.63 5.99
C GLN A 104 -1.04 -38.95 6.36
N ALA A 105 -1.01 -39.36 7.63
CA ALA A 105 -1.66 -40.58 8.11
C ALA A 105 -3.19 -40.44 8.23
N MET A 106 -3.70 -39.20 8.30
CA MET A 106 -5.12 -38.93 8.29
C MET A 106 -5.64 -38.95 6.86
N GLU A 107 -6.60 -39.81 6.58
CA GLU A 107 -7.34 -39.77 5.31
C GLU A 107 -8.04 -38.41 5.17
N LYS A 108 -7.99 -37.83 3.96
CA LYS A 108 -8.43 -36.49 3.46
C LYS A 108 -9.80 -35.94 3.92
N LYS A 109 -10.30 -36.25 5.09
CA LYS A 109 -11.69 -35.99 5.50
C LYS A 109 -11.90 -34.88 6.52
N GLU A 110 -10.86 -34.36 7.17
CA GLU A 110 -11.03 -33.27 8.14
C GLU A 110 -9.90 -32.25 8.00
N ASP A 111 -10.27 -30.95 7.92
CA ASP A 111 -9.35 -29.81 7.92
C ASP A 111 -8.74 -29.63 9.31
N ILE A 112 -7.63 -30.31 9.59
CA ILE A 112 -6.81 -30.03 10.76
C ILE A 112 -5.73 -29.05 10.37
N ASP A 113 -5.75 -27.91 11.01
CA ASP A 113 -4.81 -26.82 10.83
C ASP A 113 -3.48 -27.11 11.51
N ILE A 114 -2.63 -27.94 10.88
CA ILE A 114 -1.28 -28.20 11.37
C ILE A 114 -0.35 -27.09 10.90
N ILE A 115 0.28 -26.41 11.86
CA ILE A 115 1.16 -25.28 11.63
C ILE A 115 2.59 -25.77 11.30
N GLY A 116 3.15 -26.70 12.08
CA GLY A 116 4.54 -27.17 12.00
C GLY A 116 4.80 -28.22 10.91
N GLN A 117 5.14 -27.80 9.68
CA GLN A 117 5.30 -28.71 8.54
C GLN A 117 6.77 -29.12 8.25
N PHE A 118 7.77 -28.32 8.67
CA PHE A 118 9.15 -28.47 8.21
C PHE A 118 10.07 -29.21 9.19
N GLY A 119 9.69 -29.39 10.45
CA GLY A 119 10.51 -30.09 11.45
C GLY A 119 11.78 -29.35 11.85
N VAL A 120 11.82 -28.02 11.68
CA VAL A 120 12.97 -27.18 11.99
C VAL A 120 12.64 -26.11 13.04
N GLY A 121 11.36 -25.78 13.23
CA GLY A 121 10.92 -24.71 14.12
C GLY A 121 11.41 -24.87 15.55
N PHE A 122 11.49 -26.09 16.06
CA PHE A 122 12.00 -26.38 17.41
C PHE A 122 13.43 -25.85 17.63
N TYR A 123 14.30 -26.00 16.63
CA TYR A 123 15.71 -25.59 16.77
C TYR A 123 15.89 -24.07 16.82
N SER A 124 14.87 -23.27 16.51
CA SER A 124 14.89 -21.82 16.71
C SER A 124 15.11 -21.41 18.18
N ALA A 125 14.75 -22.30 19.13
CA ALA A 125 15.04 -22.11 20.55
C ALA A 125 16.52 -21.85 20.82
N PHE A 126 17.43 -22.48 20.09
CA PHE A 126 18.88 -22.30 20.22
C PHE A 126 19.40 -20.95 19.71
N MET A 127 18.59 -20.18 19.02
CA MET A 127 18.93 -18.80 18.65
C MET A 127 19.06 -17.94 19.91
N VAL A 128 18.25 -18.20 20.94
CA VAL A 128 18.18 -17.42 22.18
C VAL A 128 18.64 -18.18 23.42
N ALA A 129 18.62 -19.52 23.39
CA ALA A 129 18.98 -20.38 24.51
C ALA A 129 20.38 -20.96 24.37
N SER A 130 21.10 -21.05 25.49
CA SER A 130 22.37 -21.78 25.63
C SER A 130 22.13 -23.27 25.89
N GLU A 131 21.00 -23.60 26.50
CA GLU A 131 20.56 -24.96 26.78
C GLU A 131 19.05 -25.04 26.62
N VAL A 132 18.54 -26.11 26.03
CA VAL A 132 17.12 -26.43 25.91
C VAL A 132 16.86 -27.77 26.56
N THR A 133 15.94 -27.77 27.53
CA THR A 133 15.42 -28.99 28.17
C THR A 133 13.97 -29.20 27.72
N VAL A 134 13.64 -30.40 27.26
CA VAL A 134 12.27 -30.80 26.94
C VAL A 134 11.83 -31.91 27.87
N ILE A 135 10.77 -31.70 28.65
CA ILE A 135 10.16 -32.72 29.50
C ILE A 135 8.80 -33.07 28.87
N SER A 136 8.60 -34.35 28.52
CA SER A 136 7.37 -34.76 27.87
C SER A 136 6.84 -36.08 28.40
N ARG A 137 5.50 -36.14 28.54
CA ARG A 137 4.76 -37.35 28.85
C ARG A 137 3.71 -37.59 27.79
N LYS A 138 3.82 -38.70 27.09
CA LYS A 138 2.85 -39.07 26.05
C LYS A 138 1.50 -39.44 26.67
N TYR A 139 0.40 -39.04 26.04
CA TYR A 139 -0.95 -39.48 26.40
C TYR A 139 -1.02 -41.01 26.42
N GLY A 140 -1.63 -41.56 27.49
CA GLY A 140 -1.73 -43.01 27.71
C GLY A 140 -0.46 -43.69 28.28
N SER A 141 0.62 -42.92 28.55
CA SER A 141 1.84 -43.42 29.19
C SER A 141 1.95 -42.98 30.64
N ASP A 142 2.46 -43.88 31.51
CA ASP A 142 2.79 -43.52 32.89
C ASP A 142 4.20 -42.97 33.07
N LYS A 143 5.01 -43.02 32.00
CA LYS A 143 6.41 -42.53 32.00
C LYS A 143 6.55 -41.22 31.29
N ALA A 144 7.33 -40.32 31.88
CA ALA A 144 7.81 -39.09 31.25
C ALA A 144 9.32 -39.19 30.98
N TYR A 145 9.78 -38.44 30.03
CA TYR A 145 11.20 -38.37 29.64
C TYR A 145 11.65 -36.92 29.56
N LYS A 146 12.94 -36.72 29.86
CA LYS A 146 13.64 -35.43 29.77
C LYS A 146 14.74 -35.53 28.72
N TRP A 147 14.67 -34.69 27.72
CA TRP A 147 15.68 -34.49 26.68
C TRP A 147 16.40 -33.18 26.97
N VAL A 148 17.75 -33.17 26.85
CA VAL A 148 18.57 -31.99 27.10
C VAL A 148 19.61 -31.86 26.01
N SER A 149 19.78 -30.63 25.49
CA SER A 149 20.81 -30.31 24.51
C SER A 149 21.28 -28.85 24.67
N ASN A 150 22.56 -28.60 24.37
CA ASN A 150 23.13 -27.27 24.16
C ASN A 150 23.20 -26.88 22.66
N GLY A 151 22.61 -27.68 21.78
CA GLY A 151 22.58 -27.49 20.34
C GLY A 151 23.60 -28.34 19.61
N THR A 152 24.87 -27.98 19.61
CA THR A 152 25.89 -28.55 18.71
C THR A 152 26.49 -29.88 19.16
N ASP A 153 26.47 -30.17 20.47
CA ASP A 153 27.19 -31.34 21.04
C ASP A 153 26.32 -32.59 21.16
N GLY A 154 25.12 -32.55 20.59
CA GLY A 154 24.16 -33.66 20.70
C GLY A 154 23.16 -33.48 21.83
N TYR A 155 22.58 -34.59 22.28
CA TYR A 155 21.54 -34.58 23.31
C TYR A 155 21.60 -35.77 24.23
N THR A 156 20.96 -35.65 25.40
CA THR A 156 20.74 -36.79 26.33
C THR A 156 19.25 -36.97 26.57
N ILE A 157 18.85 -38.23 26.84
CA ILE A 157 17.48 -38.55 27.25
C ILE A 157 17.51 -39.42 28.51
N GLU A 158 16.76 -39.02 29.52
CA GLU A 158 16.60 -39.74 30.78
C GLU A 158 15.12 -39.83 31.22
N GLU A 159 14.78 -40.77 32.12
CA GLU A 159 13.45 -40.81 32.71
C GLU A 159 13.24 -39.57 33.60
N ALA A 160 12.03 -39.03 33.54
CA ALA A 160 11.61 -37.85 34.33
C ALA A 160 10.22 -38.04 34.92
N GLN A 161 9.74 -37.04 35.64
CA GLN A 161 8.39 -37.02 36.17
C GLN A 161 7.62 -35.85 35.57
N ARG A 162 6.39 -36.11 35.15
CA ARG A 162 5.38 -35.13 34.75
C ARG A 162 3.99 -35.69 35.06
N GLU A 163 3.16 -34.90 35.71
CA GLU A 163 1.86 -35.41 36.21
C GLU A 163 0.88 -35.72 35.08
N ASN A 164 0.81 -34.84 34.07
CA ASN A 164 -0.17 -34.93 32.99
C ASN A 164 0.52 -35.10 31.63
N ALA A 165 -0.21 -35.58 30.62
CA ALA A 165 0.24 -35.59 29.25
C ALA A 165 0.56 -34.17 28.77
N GLY A 166 1.50 -34.03 27.82
CA GLY A 166 1.93 -32.78 27.26
C GLY A 166 3.46 -32.59 27.28
N THR A 167 3.92 -31.38 26.98
CA THR A 167 5.34 -31.07 26.86
C THR A 167 5.70 -29.74 27.50
N ASP A 168 6.85 -29.69 28.18
CA ASP A 168 7.45 -28.46 28.69
C ASP A 168 8.76 -28.24 27.93
N VAL A 169 8.90 -27.10 27.25
CA VAL A 169 10.13 -26.65 26.60
C VAL A 169 10.75 -25.55 27.46
N ILE A 170 11.84 -25.87 28.13
CA ILE A 170 12.56 -25.00 29.06
C ILE A 170 13.82 -24.50 28.39
N MET A 171 13.93 -23.19 28.21
CA MET A 171 15.03 -22.52 27.53
C MET A 171 15.85 -21.71 28.55
N VAL A 172 17.10 -22.06 28.75
CA VAL A 172 18.07 -21.24 29.51
C VAL A 172 18.62 -20.18 28.56
N LEU A 173 18.26 -18.93 28.76
CA LEU A 173 18.64 -17.86 27.83
C LEU A 173 20.13 -17.55 27.89
N LYS A 174 20.69 -17.24 26.72
CA LYS A 174 22.09 -16.78 26.57
C LYS A 174 22.31 -15.50 27.38
N PRO A 175 23.56 -15.26 27.87
CA PRO A 175 23.90 -13.98 28.47
C PRO A 175 23.80 -12.86 27.43
N ASP A 176 23.47 -11.66 27.91
CA ASP A 176 23.47 -10.47 27.06
C ASP A 176 24.88 -10.17 26.57
N THR A 177 24.98 -9.63 25.37
CA THR A 177 26.22 -9.17 24.74
C THR A 177 26.12 -7.68 24.39
N GLU A 178 27.15 -7.09 23.83
CA GLU A 178 27.11 -5.69 23.35
C GLU A 178 26.12 -5.52 22.18
N GLU A 179 25.90 -6.58 21.40
CA GLU A 179 25.03 -6.55 20.21
C GLU A 179 23.63 -7.10 20.47
N ASP A 180 23.47 -8.00 21.46
CA ASP A 180 22.24 -8.77 21.68
C ASP A 180 21.79 -8.73 23.13
N THR A 181 20.52 -8.39 23.34
CA THR A 181 19.86 -8.33 24.64
C THR A 181 18.87 -9.49 24.81
N TYR A 182 19.29 -10.62 25.35
CA TYR A 182 18.44 -11.80 25.54
C TYR A 182 17.52 -11.67 26.76
N ASN A 183 17.89 -10.87 27.77
CA ASN A 183 17.08 -10.61 28.97
C ASN A 183 15.71 -10.02 28.64
N GLN A 184 15.55 -9.33 27.51
CA GLN A 184 14.27 -8.80 27.08
C GLN A 184 13.18 -9.89 26.98
N TYR A 185 13.53 -11.12 26.61
CA TYR A 185 12.59 -12.23 26.50
C TYR A 185 12.12 -12.79 27.84
N LEU A 186 12.59 -12.26 28.98
CA LEU A 186 12.09 -12.49 30.32
C LEU A 186 11.16 -11.37 30.81
N GLU A 187 11.05 -10.28 30.04
CA GLU A 187 10.17 -9.18 30.39
C GLU A 187 8.72 -9.46 29.94
N GLU A 188 7.78 -9.17 30.86
CA GLU A 188 6.35 -9.40 30.61
C GLU A 188 5.87 -8.69 29.34
N TYR A 189 6.25 -7.43 29.20
CA TYR A 189 5.87 -6.59 28.08
C TYR A 189 6.32 -7.19 26.75
N GLU A 190 7.58 -7.66 26.69
CA GLU A 190 8.12 -8.22 25.47
C GLU A 190 7.45 -9.54 25.08
N ILE A 191 7.25 -10.45 26.03
CA ILE A 191 6.53 -11.71 25.79
C ILE A 191 5.11 -11.42 25.28
N ARG A 192 4.41 -10.47 25.92
CA ARG A 192 3.06 -10.06 25.50
C ARG A 192 3.06 -9.52 24.07
N ASN A 193 4.03 -8.65 23.74
CA ASN A 193 4.16 -8.10 22.39
C ASN A 193 4.40 -9.19 21.35
N LEU A 194 5.32 -10.12 21.62
CA LEU A 194 5.63 -11.22 20.70
C LEU A 194 4.43 -12.16 20.49
N VAL A 195 3.71 -12.51 21.56
CA VAL A 195 2.49 -13.32 21.47
C VAL A 195 1.43 -12.60 20.65
N THR A 196 1.16 -11.32 20.94
CA THR A 196 0.16 -10.53 20.22
C THR A 196 0.57 -10.31 18.75
N LYS A 197 1.88 -10.14 18.48
CA LYS A 197 2.37 -9.95 17.13
C LYS A 197 2.23 -11.21 16.27
N TYR A 198 2.70 -12.34 16.75
CA TYR A 198 2.88 -13.55 15.94
C TYR A 198 1.86 -14.66 16.15
N SER A 199 1.27 -14.76 17.36
CA SER A 199 0.47 -15.90 17.83
C SER A 199 -0.90 -15.51 18.40
N ASP A 200 -1.35 -14.28 18.15
CA ASP A 200 -2.61 -13.75 18.73
C ASP A 200 -3.83 -14.60 18.40
N TYR A 201 -3.82 -15.27 17.26
CA TYR A 201 -4.96 -16.04 16.76
C TYR A 201 -4.76 -17.55 16.80
N ILE A 202 -3.80 -18.02 17.58
CA ILE A 202 -3.73 -19.44 17.97
C ILE A 202 -5.02 -19.80 18.69
N HIS A 203 -5.63 -20.93 18.34
CA HIS A 203 -6.98 -21.34 18.82
C HIS A 203 -7.06 -21.69 20.31
N TYR A 204 -5.92 -21.83 20.97
CA TYR A 204 -5.81 -22.15 22.38
C TYR A 204 -5.35 -20.93 23.17
N PRO A 205 -5.84 -20.75 24.44
CA PRO A 205 -5.40 -19.67 25.29
C PRO A 205 -3.92 -19.82 25.63
N ILE A 206 -3.14 -18.77 25.37
CA ILE A 206 -1.75 -18.64 25.78
C ILE A 206 -1.75 -17.86 27.09
N ARG A 207 -1.40 -18.53 28.18
CA ARG A 207 -1.51 -18.03 29.54
C ARG A 207 -0.13 -17.68 30.10
N MET A 208 -0.08 -16.63 30.91
CA MET A 208 1.12 -16.25 31.65
C MET A 208 0.74 -15.67 33.00
N GLU A 209 1.50 -16.02 34.05
CA GLU A 209 1.41 -15.36 35.34
C GLU A 209 2.06 -13.98 35.27
N VAL A 210 1.29 -12.96 35.65
CA VAL A 210 1.73 -11.56 35.65
C VAL A 210 1.60 -10.96 37.05
N GLU A 211 2.47 -10.02 37.37
CA GLU A 211 2.37 -9.25 38.59
C GLU A 211 1.50 -8.01 38.35
N LYS A 212 0.41 -7.92 39.12
CA LYS A 212 -0.45 -6.74 39.14
C LYS A 212 -0.38 -6.06 40.49
N SER A 213 -0.62 -4.76 40.52
CA SER A 213 -0.75 -3.99 41.75
C SER A 213 -2.20 -3.57 41.92
N ARG A 214 -2.71 -3.72 43.15
CA ARG A 214 -4.00 -3.17 43.56
C ARG A 214 -3.86 -2.31 44.80
N LYS A 215 -4.71 -1.29 44.91
CA LYS A 215 -4.77 -0.48 46.12
C LYS A 215 -5.25 -1.36 47.27
N LYS A 216 -4.53 -1.32 48.41
CA LYS A 216 -4.98 -2.00 49.64
C LYS A 216 -6.31 -1.43 50.12
N GLU A 217 -7.24 -2.28 50.57
CA GLU A 217 -8.58 -1.86 50.99
C GLU A 217 -8.57 -0.86 52.15
N ASP A 218 -7.58 -0.98 53.06
CA ASP A 218 -7.41 -0.12 54.26
C ASP A 218 -6.51 1.10 54.02
N SER A 219 -6.17 1.42 52.75
CA SER A 219 -5.24 2.51 52.41
C SER A 219 -5.92 3.88 52.52
N PRO A 220 -5.31 4.86 53.22
CA PRO A 220 -5.83 6.23 53.27
C PRO A 220 -5.97 6.85 51.86
N GLU A 221 -7.03 7.65 51.65
CA GLU A 221 -7.25 8.28 50.35
C GLU A 221 -6.11 9.22 49.92
N ASP A 222 -5.49 9.88 50.89
CA ASP A 222 -4.41 10.87 50.66
C ASP A 222 -3.04 10.23 50.38
N LYS A 223 -2.85 8.93 50.71
CA LYS A 223 -1.63 8.13 50.49
C LYS A 223 -1.98 6.70 50.13
N PRO A 224 -2.39 6.41 48.91
CA PRO A 224 -2.75 5.07 48.52
C PRO A 224 -1.55 4.12 48.60
N GLU A 225 -1.66 3.08 49.42
CA GLU A 225 -0.72 1.96 49.44
C GLU A 225 -1.16 0.90 48.46
N TYR A 226 -0.20 0.34 47.71
CA TYR A 226 -0.44 -0.71 46.73
C TYR A 226 0.18 -2.02 47.21
N GLU A 227 -0.48 -3.13 46.96
CA GLU A 227 0.07 -4.48 47.12
C GLU A 227 0.19 -5.17 45.76
N SER A 228 1.30 -5.89 45.55
CA SER A 228 1.48 -6.72 44.36
C SER A 228 0.80 -8.07 44.57
N TYR A 229 0.12 -8.56 43.55
CA TYR A 229 -0.43 -9.90 43.49
C TYR A 229 -0.18 -10.54 42.14
N LYS A 230 -0.18 -11.88 42.12
CA LYS A 230 0.03 -12.65 40.90
C LYS A 230 -1.32 -13.08 40.33
N GLU A 231 -1.47 -12.92 39.02
CA GLU A 231 -2.68 -13.32 38.30
C GLU A 231 -2.29 -13.99 36.97
N VAL A 232 -2.98 -15.10 36.64
CA VAL A 232 -2.82 -15.75 35.34
C VAL A 232 -3.73 -15.08 34.34
N VAL A 233 -3.15 -14.52 33.30
CA VAL A 233 -3.87 -13.83 32.23
C VAL A 233 -3.71 -14.56 30.91
N THR A 234 -4.71 -14.45 30.04
CA THR A 234 -4.61 -14.89 28.65
C THR A 234 -4.04 -13.75 27.81
N LEU A 235 -3.01 -14.04 27.02
CA LEU A 235 -2.25 -13.05 26.24
C LEU A 235 -2.81 -12.85 24.83
N ASN A 236 -3.46 -13.87 24.27
CA ASN A 236 -3.92 -13.90 22.88
C ASN A 236 -5.44 -13.79 22.75
N SER A 237 -5.91 -13.36 21.58
CA SER A 237 -7.33 -13.16 21.27
C SER A 237 -8.04 -14.42 20.79
N MET A 238 -7.33 -15.42 20.30
CA MET A 238 -7.79 -16.73 19.82
C MET A 238 -8.70 -16.71 18.59
N VAL A 239 -9.66 -15.81 18.51
CA VAL A 239 -10.66 -15.77 17.42
C VAL A 239 -10.43 -14.55 16.53
N PRO A 240 -9.88 -14.74 15.35
CA PRO A 240 -9.66 -13.64 14.42
C PRO A 240 -10.98 -13.11 13.86
N ILE A 241 -11.13 -11.78 13.86
CA ILE A 241 -12.35 -11.11 13.39
C ILE A 241 -12.67 -11.44 11.93
N TRP A 242 -11.65 -11.63 11.08
CA TRP A 242 -11.82 -11.97 9.65
C TRP A 242 -12.27 -13.41 9.41
N GLN A 243 -12.25 -14.25 10.43
CA GLN A 243 -12.78 -15.61 10.37
C GLN A 243 -14.26 -15.70 10.77
N LYS A 244 -14.77 -14.70 11.49
CA LYS A 244 -16.19 -14.60 11.84
C LYS A 244 -17.04 -14.40 10.59
N ASN A 245 -18.32 -14.77 10.64
CA ASN A 245 -19.23 -14.41 9.56
C ASN A 245 -19.43 -12.88 9.58
N LYS A 246 -19.41 -12.25 8.39
CA LYS A 246 -19.59 -10.79 8.25
C LYS A 246 -20.84 -10.25 8.94
N LYS A 247 -21.91 -11.07 9.04
CA LYS A 247 -23.17 -10.70 9.67
C LYS A 247 -23.09 -10.64 11.20
N ASP A 248 -22.10 -11.32 11.77
CA ASP A 248 -21.91 -11.45 13.21
C ASP A 248 -20.90 -10.43 13.76
N VAL A 249 -20.38 -9.54 12.90
CA VAL A 249 -19.42 -8.50 13.27
C VAL A 249 -20.05 -7.12 13.08
N THR A 250 -20.04 -6.34 14.14
CA THR A 250 -20.56 -4.97 14.13
C THR A 250 -19.58 -3.99 13.53
N GLU A 251 -20.07 -2.84 13.05
CA GLU A 251 -19.22 -1.76 12.56
C GLU A 251 -18.24 -1.26 13.62
N GLU A 252 -18.68 -1.22 14.87
CA GLU A 252 -17.83 -0.78 15.98
C GLU A 252 -16.67 -1.77 16.24
N GLU A 253 -16.90 -3.09 16.16
CA GLU A 253 -15.84 -4.09 16.26
C GLU A 253 -14.81 -3.95 15.14
N TYR A 254 -15.25 -3.66 13.89
CA TYR A 254 -14.32 -3.39 12.78
C TYR A 254 -13.50 -2.14 13.04
N ASN A 255 -14.11 -1.08 13.52
CA ASN A 255 -13.42 0.19 13.79
C ASN A 255 -12.41 0.06 14.94
N GLN A 256 -12.79 -0.58 16.04
CA GLN A 256 -11.91 -0.84 17.18
C GLN A 256 -10.72 -1.73 16.76
N PHE A 257 -10.99 -2.76 15.97
CA PHE A 257 -9.94 -3.62 15.44
C PHE A 257 -8.95 -2.82 14.57
N TYR A 258 -9.46 -2.01 13.64
CA TYR A 258 -8.64 -1.17 12.78
C TYR A 258 -7.75 -0.21 13.59
N GLN A 259 -8.36 0.52 14.53
CA GLN A 259 -7.66 1.50 15.35
C GLN A 259 -6.57 0.86 16.22
N SER A 260 -6.87 -0.29 16.84
CA SER A 260 -5.91 -0.98 17.70
C SER A 260 -4.79 -1.68 16.90
N LYS A 261 -5.13 -2.29 15.75
CA LYS A 261 -4.18 -3.09 14.98
C LYS A 261 -3.23 -2.25 14.12
N PHE A 262 -3.73 -1.13 13.58
CA PHE A 262 -2.97 -0.27 12.68
C PHE A 262 -2.57 1.06 13.31
N TYR A 263 -2.87 1.27 14.60
CA TYR A 263 -2.55 2.49 15.36
C TYR A 263 -3.06 3.79 14.70
N ASP A 264 -4.19 3.68 14.00
CA ASP A 264 -4.88 4.82 13.38
C ASP A 264 -6.12 5.20 14.19
N TYR A 265 -6.11 6.40 14.76
CA TYR A 265 -7.22 6.89 15.61
C TYR A 265 -8.46 7.29 14.82
N ASN A 266 -8.34 7.45 13.48
CA ASN A 266 -9.48 7.76 12.63
C ASN A 266 -10.25 6.48 12.30
N LYS A 267 -11.54 6.62 12.01
CA LYS A 267 -12.33 5.52 11.46
C LYS A 267 -11.98 5.32 9.98
N PRO A 268 -11.95 4.09 9.48
CA PRO A 268 -11.76 3.83 8.06
C PRO A 268 -13.00 4.28 7.25
N LEU A 269 -12.80 4.74 6.04
CA LEU A 269 -13.91 5.08 5.12
C LEU A 269 -14.68 3.85 4.66
N ARG A 270 -13.96 2.75 4.47
CA ARG A 270 -14.55 1.50 3.99
C ARG A 270 -13.90 0.29 4.63
N VAL A 271 -14.72 -0.67 5.00
CA VAL A 271 -14.30 -2.00 5.47
C VAL A 271 -14.70 -3.03 4.42
N VAL A 272 -13.75 -3.87 4.02
CA VAL A 272 -13.95 -4.90 3.01
C VAL A 272 -13.64 -6.26 3.63
N HIS A 273 -14.65 -6.95 4.11
CA HIS A 273 -14.56 -8.28 4.68
C HIS A 273 -15.11 -9.31 3.67
N PHE A 274 -14.27 -10.23 3.20
CA PHE A 274 -14.67 -11.23 2.22
C PHE A 274 -13.82 -12.51 2.31
N SER A 275 -14.36 -13.59 1.77
CA SER A 275 -13.65 -14.84 1.52
C SER A 275 -13.68 -15.16 0.03
N ALA A 276 -12.67 -15.85 -0.45
CA ALA A 276 -12.60 -16.40 -1.80
C ALA A 276 -12.29 -17.88 -1.70
N GLU A 277 -13.02 -18.68 -2.46
CA GLU A 277 -12.84 -20.13 -2.60
C GLU A 277 -12.59 -20.45 -4.06
N GLY A 278 -11.68 -21.39 -4.34
CA GLY A 278 -11.35 -21.77 -5.72
C GLY A 278 -10.02 -22.48 -5.83
N GLN A 279 -9.15 -22.03 -6.74
CA GLN A 279 -7.78 -22.60 -6.84
C GLN A 279 -6.93 -22.31 -5.61
N VAL A 280 -7.22 -21.23 -4.92
CA VAL A 280 -6.64 -20.82 -3.64
C VAL A 280 -7.76 -20.28 -2.78
N SER A 281 -7.87 -20.78 -1.58
CA SER A 281 -8.85 -20.31 -0.59
C SER A 281 -8.18 -19.35 0.38
N PHE A 282 -8.83 -18.20 0.63
CA PHE A 282 -8.34 -17.22 1.59
C PHE A 282 -9.49 -16.37 2.14
N LYS A 283 -9.24 -15.79 3.31
CA LYS A 283 -10.09 -14.77 3.93
C LYS A 283 -9.34 -13.46 4.00
N ALA A 284 -10.02 -12.35 3.80
CA ALA A 284 -9.41 -11.03 3.84
C ALA A 284 -10.31 -10.03 4.57
N LEU A 285 -9.67 -9.20 5.36
CA LEU A 285 -10.26 -8.03 6.01
C LEU A 285 -9.41 -6.82 5.66
N LEU A 286 -9.93 -5.97 4.75
CA LEU A 286 -9.22 -4.81 4.23
C LEU A 286 -9.91 -3.53 4.68
N TYR A 287 -9.12 -2.47 4.84
CA TYR A 287 -9.56 -1.17 5.25
C TYR A 287 -9.05 -0.10 4.30
N ILE A 288 -9.92 0.82 3.92
CA ILE A 288 -9.56 2.05 3.22
C ILE A 288 -9.53 3.16 4.26
N PRO A 289 -8.35 3.72 4.60
CA PRO A 289 -8.21 4.80 5.57
C PRO A 289 -8.94 6.06 5.13
N SER A 290 -9.29 6.93 6.07
CA SER A 290 -9.85 8.25 5.78
C SER A 290 -8.79 9.31 5.51
N LYS A 291 -7.57 9.12 5.99
CA LYS A 291 -6.46 10.07 5.82
C LYS A 291 -5.19 9.37 5.44
N ALA A 292 -4.40 10.02 4.60
CA ALA A 292 -3.05 9.58 4.31
C ALA A 292 -2.15 9.85 5.54
N PRO A 293 -1.33 8.88 5.97
CA PRO A 293 -0.32 9.12 7.00
C PRO A 293 0.73 10.12 6.48
N TYR A 294 1.42 10.78 7.42
CA TYR A 294 2.39 11.84 7.09
C TYR A 294 3.56 11.36 6.21
N ASP A 295 3.92 10.09 6.33
CA ASP A 295 5.02 9.44 5.61
C ASP A 295 4.57 8.77 4.29
N PHE A 296 3.28 8.88 3.92
CA PHE A 296 2.67 8.13 2.81
C PHE A 296 3.44 8.24 1.49
N TYR A 297 4.01 9.40 1.17
CA TYR A 297 4.78 9.64 -0.04
C TYR A 297 6.30 9.59 0.19
N THR A 298 6.76 9.14 1.35
CA THR A 298 8.18 8.96 1.66
C THR A 298 8.65 7.54 1.30
N LYS A 299 9.98 7.34 1.31
CA LYS A 299 10.60 6.02 1.12
C LYS A 299 10.43 5.10 2.33
N ASP A 300 10.17 5.69 3.50
CA ASP A 300 10.03 4.94 4.76
C ASP A 300 8.66 4.29 4.91
N PHE A 301 7.67 4.72 4.10
CA PHE A 301 6.35 4.14 4.11
C PHE A 301 6.37 2.69 3.64
N LYS A 302 5.99 1.79 4.53
CA LYS A 302 5.91 0.35 4.25
C LYS A 302 4.49 0.02 3.76
N ARG A 303 4.40 -0.32 2.48
CA ARG A 303 3.16 -0.85 1.90
C ARG A 303 3.02 -2.34 2.19
N GLY A 304 1.83 -2.87 2.02
CA GLY A 304 1.55 -4.30 2.09
C GLY A 304 0.45 -4.65 3.07
N LEU A 305 0.02 -5.89 3.00
CA LEU A 305 -0.98 -6.46 3.88
C LEU A 305 -0.32 -7.43 4.85
N GLN A 306 -0.87 -7.55 6.05
CA GLN A 306 -0.44 -8.58 6.98
C GLN A 306 -0.89 -9.95 6.46
N LEU A 307 0.05 -10.86 6.34
CA LEU A 307 -0.22 -12.22 5.87
C LEU A 307 -0.21 -13.20 7.02
N TYR A 308 -1.30 -13.94 7.14
CA TYR A 308 -1.49 -15.00 8.12
C TYR A 308 -1.65 -16.36 7.43
N SER A 309 -1.27 -17.41 8.14
CA SER A 309 -1.59 -18.79 7.80
C SER A 309 -1.89 -19.55 9.08
N SER A 310 -3.07 -20.17 9.17
CA SER A 310 -3.52 -20.93 10.34
C SER A 310 -3.39 -20.16 11.68
N GLY A 311 -3.78 -18.87 11.70
CA GLY A 311 -3.74 -18.03 12.88
C GLY A 311 -2.35 -17.50 13.28
N VAL A 312 -1.31 -17.81 12.51
CA VAL A 312 0.08 -17.36 12.74
C VAL A 312 0.46 -16.30 11.72
N MET A 313 1.03 -15.19 12.18
CA MET A 313 1.52 -14.15 11.29
C MET A 313 2.80 -14.60 10.58
N ILE A 314 2.76 -14.54 9.26
CA ILE A 314 3.87 -14.91 8.37
C ILE A 314 4.67 -13.67 7.99
N MET A 315 3.99 -12.62 7.54
CA MET A 315 4.60 -11.36 7.14
C MET A 315 3.76 -10.18 7.62
N GLU A 316 4.40 -9.17 8.19
CA GLU A 316 3.73 -7.94 8.63
C GLU A 316 3.35 -7.03 7.46
N ASN A 317 4.19 -6.99 6.42
CA ASN A 317 4.00 -6.19 5.22
C ASN A 317 4.30 -7.04 3.98
N CYS A 318 3.31 -7.78 3.49
CA CYS A 318 3.43 -8.53 2.25
C CYS A 318 3.13 -7.61 1.07
N GLU A 319 4.18 -7.07 0.45
CA GLU A 319 4.06 -6.12 -0.67
C GLU A 319 3.48 -6.75 -1.93
N ASP A 320 3.73 -8.05 -2.13
CA ASP A 320 3.26 -8.79 -3.31
C ASP A 320 1.73 -8.95 -3.36
N LEU A 321 1.04 -8.73 -2.24
CA LEU A 321 -0.42 -8.79 -2.17
C LEU A 321 -1.10 -7.51 -2.63
N LEU A 322 -0.37 -6.41 -2.74
CA LEU A 322 -0.96 -5.10 -2.95
C LEU A 322 -0.17 -4.30 -4.00
N PRO A 323 -0.78 -3.97 -5.16
CA PRO A 323 -0.13 -3.16 -6.15
C PRO A 323 0.12 -1.74 -5.62
N GLU A 324 1.12 -1.06 -6.21
CA GLU A 324 1.57 0.26 -5.75
C GLU A 324 0.44 1.31 -5.74
N HIS A 325 -0.47 1.26 -6.69
CA HIS A 325 -1.57 2.21 -6.79
C HIS A 325 -2.63 2.05 -5.67
N PHE A 326 -2.63 0.92 -4.97
CA PHE A 326 -3.48 0.68 -3.80
C PHE A 326 -2.70 0.63 -2.48
N ARG A 327 -1.48 1.16 -2.45
CA ARG A 327 -0.61 1.16 -1.25
C ARG A 327 -1.24 1.75 0.01
N PHE A 328 -2.31 2.52 -0.12
CA PHE A 328 -3.06 3.08 1.01
C PHE A 328 -3.91 2.04 1.75
N VAL A 329 -4.21 0.89 1.14
CA VAL A 329 -5.04 -0.13 1.78
C VAL A 329 -4.28 -0.79 2.92
N ARG A 330 -4.92 -0.92 4.06
CA ARG A 330 -4.44 -1.68 5.22
C ARG A 330 -5.27 -2.93 5.37
N GLY A 331 -4.73 -3.95 5.99
CA GLY A 331 -5.55 -5.14 6.22
C GLY A 331 -4.77 -6.42 6.42
N ILE A 332 -5.54 -7.48 6.45
CA ILE A 332 -5.08 -8.84 6.74
C ILE A 332 -5.58 -9.77 5.65
N VAL A 333 -4.71 -10.70 5.28
CA VAL A 333 -5.02 -11.86 4.43
C VAL A 333 -4.62 -13.11 5.18
N ASP A 334 -5.51 -14.08 5.23
CA ASP A 334 -5.28 -15.37 5.88
C ASP A 334 -5.58 -16.51 4.88
N SER A 335 -4.57 -17.35 4.62
CA SER A 335 -4.70 -18.48 3.71
C SER A 335 -3.88 -19.68 4.20
N GLN A 336 -4.50 -20.85 4.15
CA GLN A 336 -3.86 -22.13 4.48
C GLN A 336 -3.16 -22.77 3.26
N ASP A 337 -3.50 -22.30 2.05
CA ASP A 337 -3.02 -22.88 0.79
C ASP A 337 -1.63 -22.37 0.39
N LEU A 338 -1.00 -21.50 1.20
CA LEU A 338 0.29 -20.88 0.88
C LEU A 338 1.43 -21.87 1.04
N SER A 339 2.28 -21.98 0.02
CA SER A 339 3.55 -22.69 0.11
C SER A 339 4.58 -21.80 0.79
N LEU A 340 4.76 -21.99 2.09
CA LEU A 340 5.72 -21.26 2.90
C LEU A 340 7.13 -21.84 2.71
N ASN A 341 8.18 -21.00 2.80
CA ASN A 341 9.54 -21.48 2.95
C ASN A 341 9.78 -22.00 4.38
N ILE A 342 10.96 -22.56 4.61
CA ILE A 342 11.32 -23.17 5.90
C ILE A 342 11.22 -22.16 7.06
N SER A 343 11.67 -20.91 6.87
CA SER A 343 11.61 -19.86 7.90
C SER A 343 10.23 -19.21 8.05
N ARG A 344 9.33 -19.42 7.10
CA ARG A 344 8.05 -18.70 6.97
C ARG A 344 8.19 -17.18 6.93
N GLU A 345 9.39 -16.65 6.69
CA GLU A 345 9.64 -15.21 6.56
C GLU A 345 9.63 -14.73 5.11
N MET A 346 9.83 -15.66 4.17
CA MET A 346 9.78 -15.37 2.75
C MET A 346 8.87 -16.35 2.04
N LEU A 347 8.09 -15.84 1.11
CA LEU A 347 7.33 -16.63 0.17
C LEU A 347 8.22 -16.90 -1.04
N GLN A 348 8.36 -18.14 -1.46
CA GLN A 348 8.89 -18.42 -2.80
C GLN A 348 7.88 -17.85 -3.79
N HIS A 349 8.35 -17.28 -4.94
CA HIS A 349 7.49 -16.75 -6.00
C HIS A 349 6.32 -17.70 -6.25
N ASN A 350 5.20 -17.39 -5.62
CA ASN A 350 4.15 -18.38 -5.47
C ASN A 350 2.98 -17.98 -6.37
N ARG A 351 2.60 -18.87 -7.27
CA ARG A 351 1.40 -18.73 -8.11
C ARG A 351 0.15 -18.44 -7.27
N GLN A 352 0.06 -19.00 -6.06
CA GLN A 352 -1.05 -18.77 -5.15
C GLN A 352 -1.11 -17.31 -4.70
N LEU A 353 0.03 -16.72 -4.33
CA LEU A 353 0.12 -15.32 -3.92
C LEU A 353 -0.34 -14.38 -5.05
N THR A 354 0.08 -14.64 -6.29
CA THR A 354 -0.36 -13.89 -7.46
C THR A 354 -1.87 -13.98 -7.69
N ILE A 355 -2.48 -15.14 -7.44
CA ILE A 355 -3.94 -15.32 -7.54
C ILE A 355 -4.64 -14.52 -6.45
N ILE A 356 -4.16 -14.57 -5.21
CA ILE A 356 -4.70 -13.80 -4.08
C ILE A 356 -4.62 -12.30 -4.40
N ALA A 357 -3.45 -11.80 -4.81
CA ALA A 357 -3.22 -10.39 -5.15
C ALA A 357 -4.19 -9.88 -6.22
N ARG A 358 -4.40 -10.64 -7.30
CA ARG A 358 -5.36 -10.29 -8.36
C ARG A 358 -6.81 -10.23 -7.86
N ASN A 359 -7.19 -11.14 -6.96
CA ASN A 359 -8.53 -11.10 -6.37
C ASN A 359 -8.71 -9.89 -5.45
N ILE A 360 -7.69 -9.57 -4.66
CA ILE A 360 -7.65 -8.38 -3.79
C ILE A 360 -7.76 -7.11 -4.62
N GLU A 361 -6.94 -6.97 -5.67
CA GLU A 361 -6.95 -5.80 -6.56
C GLU A 361 -8.35 -5.59 -7.18
N LYS A 362 -8.94 -6.65 -7.73
CA LYS A 362 -10.30 -6.60 -8.28
C LYS A 362 -11.33 -6.19 -7.24
N LYS A 363 -11.21 -6.73 -6.02
CA LYS A 363 -12.14 -6.42 -4.93
C LYS A 363 -12.02 -4.98 -4.49
N ILE A 364 -10.80 -4.45 -4.32
CA ILE A 364 -10.56 -3.04 -3.98
C ILE A 364 -11.13 -2.13 -5.06
N LYS A 365 -10.82 -2.39 -6.35
CA LYS A 365 -11.39 -1.62 -7.48
C LYS A 365 -12.92 -1.60 -7.43
N SER A 366 -13.55 -2.77 -7.23
CA SER A 366 -15.00 -2.88 -7.15
C SER A 366 -15.59 -2.10 -5.98
N GLU A 367 -14.95 -2.11 -4.80
CA GLU A 367 -15.44 -1.37 -3.62
C GLU A 367 -15.27 0.15 -3.78
N LEU A 368 -14.15 0.60 -4.37
CA LEU A 368 -13.95 2.01 -4.70
C LEU A 368 -14.95 2.49 -5.74
N LYS A 369 -15.20 1.67 -6.78
CA LYS A 369 -16.22 1.98 -7.79
C LYS A 369 -17.62 2.04 -7.18
N ALA A 370 -17.98 1.08 -6.33
CA ALA A 370 -19.24 1.11 -5.61
C ALA A 370 -19.40 2.36 -4.74
N MET A 371 -18.32 2.81 -4.07
CA MET A 371 -18.32 4.03 -3.29
C MET A 371 -18.47 5.28 -4.18
N LEU A 372 -17.80 5.33 -5.33
CA LEU A 372 -17.95 6.39 -6.33
C LEU A 372 -19.40 6.51 -6.84
N ASP A 373 -20.04 5.37 -7.10
CA ASP A 373 -21.36 5.31 -7.69
C ASP A 373 -22.50 5.52 -6.67
N SER A 374 -22.32 5.15 -5.40
CA SER A 374 -23.39 5.11 -4.38
C SER A 374 -23.16 6.03 -3.16
N ASP A 375 -21.93 6.50 -2.90
CA ASP A 375 -21.58 7.36 -1.76
C ASP A 375 -20.51 8.37 -2.17
N ARG A 376 -20.93 9.31 -3.01
CA ARG A 376 -20.05 10.30 -3.65
C ARG A 376 -19.26 11.14 -2.64
N GLU A 377 -19.87 11.54 -1.54
CA GLU A 377 -19.21 12.38 -0.52
C GLU A 377 -18.02 11.64 0.10
N LYS A 378 -18.22 10.37 0.49
CA LYS A 378 -17.12 9.54 1.00
C LYS A 378 -16.05 9.27 -0.05
N TYR A 379 -16.46 9.11 -1.32
CA TYR A 379 -15.49 8.92 -2.38
C TYR A 379 -14.64 10.16 -2.61
N GLU A 380 -15.21 11.34 -2.54
CA GLU A 380 -14.47 12.62 -2.65
C GLU A 380 -13.54 12.84 -1.45
N GLU A 381 -13.96 12.45 -0.22
CA GLU A 381 -13.07 12.42 0.95
C GLU A 381 -11.88 11.48 0.73
N PHE A 382 -12.13 10.26 0.26
CA PHE A 382 -11.11 9.32 -0.14
C PHE A 382 -10.20 9.90 -1.23
N TYR A 383 -10.78 10.49 -2.27
CA TYR A 383 -10.03 11.02 -3.40
C TYR A 383 -9.15 12.22 -3.02
N ALA A 384 -9.60 13.05 -2.10
CA ALA A 384 -8.78 14.14 -1.56
C ALA A 384 -7.52 13.63 -0.83
N ALA A 385 -7.60 12.45 -0.19
CA ALA A 385 -6.46 11.85 0.50
C ALA A 385 -5.54 11.04 -0.42
N PHE A 386 -6.10 10.31 -1.41
CA PHE A 386 -5.38 9.28 -2.17
C PHE A 386 -5.53 9.39 -3.70
N GLY A 387 -6.26 10.37 -4.21
CA GLY A 387 -6.51 10.54 -5.66
C GLY A 387 -5.23 10.65 -6.47
N ARG A 388 -4.23 11.37 -5.95
CA ARG A 388 -2.90 11.48 -6.56
C ARG A 388 -2.25 10.10 -6.72
N GLN A 389 -2.39 9.21 -5.75
CA GLN A 389 -1.85 7.85 -5.83
C GLN A 389 -2.52 7.02 -6.93
N LEU A 390 -3.83 7.17 -7.13
CA LEU A 390 -4.54 6.53 -8.24
C LEU A 390 -4.08 7.06 -9.60
N LYS A 391 -3.86 8.38 -9.70
CA LYS A 391 -3.31 9.01 -10.91
C LYS A 391 -1.92 8.47 -11.23
N TYR A 392 -1.03 8.42 -10.23
CA TYR A 392 0.29 7.80 -10.40
C TYR A 392 0.18 6.33 -10.82
N GLY A 393 -0.75 5.57 -10.25
CA GLY A 393 -1.00 4.18 -10.65
C GLY A 393 -1.43 4.04 -12.10
N ALA A 394 -2.22 4.99 -12.61
CA ALA A 394 -2.64 5.00 -14.01
C ALA A 394 -1.50 5.27 -14.99
N VAL A 395 -0.50 6.08 -14.61
CA VAL A 395 0.59 6.53 -15.50
C VAL A 395 1.90 5.77 -15.30
N SER A 396 2.11 5.15 -14.16
CA SER A 396 3.32 4.38 -13.85
C SER A 396 3.45 3.15 -14.75
N ASP A 397 4.68 2.65 -14.87
CA ASP A 397 5.00 1.44 -15.63
C ASP A 397 4.42 1.45 -17.06
N TYR A 398 4.51 2.62 -17.72
CA TYR A 398 3.96 2.84 -19.06
C TYR A 398 2.46 2.52 -19.17
N GLY A 399 1.71 2.73 -18.08
CA GLY A 399 0.26 2.51 -18.04
C GLY A 399 -0.15 1.05 -17.88
N ALA A 400 0.71 0.19 -17.34
CA ALA A 400 0.40 -1.22 -17.10
C ALA A 400 -0.85 -1.43 -16.22
N HIS A 401 -1.16 -0.47 -15.35
CA HIS A 401 -2.30 -0.51 -14.43
C HIS A 401 -3.43 0.49 -14.78
N LYS A 402 -3.38 1.11 -15.96
CA LYS A 402 -4.38 2.11 -16.36
C LYS A 402 -5.81 1.59 -16.28
N ASP A 403 -6.06 0.35 -16.69
CA ASP A 403 -7.40 -0.26 -16.67
C ASP A 403 -7.93 -0.49 -15.23
N SER A 404 -7.04 -0.61 -14.26
CA SER A 404 -7.42 -0.70 -12.84
C SER A 404 -7.78 0.66 -12.25
N CYS A 405 -7.23 1.77 -12.77
CA CYS A 405 -7.35 3.09 -12.19
C CYS A 405 -8.25 4.06 -12.95
N GLN A 406 -8.30 4.00 -14.29
CA GLN A 406 -8.94 5.05 -15.13
C GLN A 406 -10.40 5.37 -14.76
N ASP A 407 -11.19 4.35 -14.36
CA ASP A 407 -12.59 4.51 -13.96
C ASP A 407 -12.77 5.10 -12.55
N LEU A 408 -11.68 5.26 -11.82
CA LEU A 408 -11.62 5.77 -10.46
C LEU A 408 -11.09 7.21 -10.39
N LEU A 409 -10.58 7.74 -11.51
CA LEU A 409 -10.02 9.09 -11.54
C LEU A 409 -11.11 10.15 -11.57
N LEU A 410 -10.88 11.24 -10.82
CA LEU A 410 -11.71 12.43 -10.85
C LEU A 410 -10.89 13.63 -11.33
N PHE A 411 -11.55 14.48 -12.11
CA PHE A 411 -11.02 15.74 -12.60
C PHE A 411 -12.05 16.85 -12.39
N TYR A 412 -11.62 18.08 -12.23
CA TYR A 412 -12.53 19.19 -12.06
C TYR A 412 -13.15 19.59 -13.41
N SER A 413 -14.48 19.52 -13.51
CA SER A 413 -15.25 19.99 -14.67
C SER A 413 -15.46 21.48 -14.55
N HIS A 414 -15.06 22.23 -15.58
CA HIS A 414 -15.33 23.66 -15.67
C HIS A 414 -16.83 23.95 -15.68
N LYS A 415 -17.57 23.27 -16.55
CA LYS A 415 -19.01 23.48 -16.76
C LYS A 415 -19.86 23.08 -15.55
N GLN A 416 -19.52 21.97 -14.86
CA GLN A 416 -20.29 21.49 -13.72
C GLN A 416 -19.82 22.09 -12.40
N GLY A 417 -18.64 22.72 -12.35
CA GLY A 417 -18.09 23.33 -11.15
C GLY A 417 -17.73 22.35 -10.02
N LYS A 418 -17.49 21.07 -10.36
CA LYS A 418 -17.22 20.01 -9.40
C LYS A 418 -16.28 18.94 -9.99
N LEU A 419 -15.79 18.06 -9.13
CA LEU A 419 -15.06 16.87 -9.57
C LEU A 419 -16.01 15.89 -10.28
N ILE A 420 -15.58 15.33 -11.42
CA ILE A 420 -16.30 14.30 -12.16
C ILE A 420 -15.34 13.22 -12.65
N SER A 421 -15.83 12.01 -12.87
CA SER A 421 -15.08 10.92 -13.49
C SER A 421 -15.03 11.09 -15.01
N LEU A 422 -14.08 10.40 -15.66
CA LEU A 422 -14.03 10.36 -17.12
C LEU A 422 -15.34 9.78 -17.71
N LYS A 423 -15.94 8.81 -17.01
CA LYS A 423 -17.24 8.26 -17.43
C LYS A 423 -18.35 9.32 -17.39
N GLU A 424 -18.45 10.06 -16.29
CA GLU A 424 -19.45 11.15 -16.16
C GLU A 424 -19.26 12.23 -17.22
N TYR A 425 -17.99 12.53 -17.57
CA TYR A 425 -17.68 13.45 -18.65
C TYR A 425 -18.21 12.94 -20.00
N VAL A 426 -17.86 11.69 -20.38
CA VAL A 426 -18.28 11.10 -21.67
C VAL A 426 -19.78 10.93 -21.75
N ASP A 427 -20.44 10.51 -20.66
CA ASP A 427 -21.90 10.37 -20.59
C ASP A 427 -22.64 11.73 -20.76
N ALA A 428 -21.98 12.85 -20.39
CA ALA A 428 -22.53 14.20 -20.50
C ALA A 428 -22.15 14.92 -21.82
N MET A 429 -21.35 14.29 -22.69
CA MET A 429 -20.95 14.89 -23.97
C MET A 429 -22.17 15.13 -24.87
N PRO A 430 -22.33 16.36 -25.40
CA PRO A 430 -23.39 16.62 -26.38
C PRO A 430 -23.10 15.92 -27.71
N GLU A 431 -24.13 15.76 -28.51
CA GLU A 431 -24.05 15.18 -29.86
C GLU A 431 -23.05 15.97 -30.70
N GLY A 432 -22.16 15.27 -31.41
CA GLY A 432 -21.10 15.85 -32.23
C GLY A 432 -19.78 16.15 -31.50
N GLN A 433 -19.72 16.01 -30.19
CA GLN A 433 -18.44 16.10 -29.48
C GLN A 433 -17.68 14.76 -29.61
N GLU A 434 -16.45 14.82 -30.12
CA GLU A 434 -15.61 13.64 -30.38
C GLU A 434 -14.43 13.51 -29.41
N LYS A 435 -14.05 14.63 -28.74
CA LYS A 435 -12.84 14.72 -27.92
C LYS A 435 -13.16 15.03 -26.46
N ILE A 436 -12.31 14.53 -25.56
CA ILE A 436 -12.28 14.92 -24.15
C ILE A 436 -11.35 16.12 -24.03
N TYR A 437 -11.88 17.31 -23.83
CA TYR A 437 -11.12 18.53 -23.72
C TYR A 437 -10.56 18.72 -22.32
N PHE A 438 -9.29 19.08 -22.21
CA PHE A 438 -8.65 19.40 -20.95
C PHE A 438 -7.73 20.60 -21.05
N ALA A 439 -7.62 21.37 -19.97
CA ALA A 439 -6.74 22.50 -19.80
C ALA A 439 -5.79 22.24 -18.62
N PRO A 440 -4.47 22.10 -18.85
CA PRO A 440 -3.50 21.93 -17.78
C PRO A 440 -3.04 23.28 -17.20
N GLY A 441 -2.83 23.35 -15.89
CA GLY A 441 -2.28 24.53 -15.21
C GLY A 441 -2.60 24.55 -13.71
N GLU A 442 -1.81 25.28 -12.94
CA GLU A 442 -1.88 25.24 -11.48
C GLU A 442 -3.15 25.93 -10.88
N ASN A 443 -3.74 26.87 -11.62
CA ASN A 443 -4.85 27.69 -11.10
C ASN A 443 -6.12 27.53 -11.95
N LYS A 444 -7.13 26.86 -11.38
CA LYS A 444 -8.39 26.58 -12.08
C LYS A 444 -9.18 27.85 -12.46
N GLU A 445 -9.10 28.93 -11.65
CA GLU A 445 -9.78 30.20 -11.95
C GLU A 445 -9.17 30.91 -13.17
N LEU A 446 -7.86 30.74 -13.40
CA LEU A 446 -7.18 31.26 -14.59
C LEU A 446 -7.43 30.35 -15.80
N LEU A 447 -7.39 29.05 -15.63
CA LEU A 447 -7.71 28.08 -16.70
C LEU A 447 -9.13 28.29 -17.24
N ALA A 448 -10.10 28.56 -16.38
CA ALA A 448 -11.48 28.88 -16.76
C ALA A 448 -11.62 30.12 -17.64
N LYS A 449 -10.62 31.02 -17.65
CA LYS A 449 -10.61 32.25 -18.46
C LYS A 449 -9.86 32.12 -19.77
N LEU A 450 -9.29 30.95 -20.05
CA LEU A 450 -8.62 30.74 -21.33
C LEU A 450 -9.60 30.96 -22.51
N PRO A 451 -9.18 31.65 -23.57
CA PRO A 451 -10.02 31.87 -24.75
C PRO A 451 -10.60 30.56 -25.32
N GLN A 452 -9.79 29.50 -25.33
CA GLN A 452 -10.17 28.19 -25.83
C GLN A 452 -11.27 27.54 -24.97
N VAL A 453 -11.21 27.69 -23.64
CA VAL A 453 -12.24 27.20 -22.71
C VAL A 453 -13.54 27.98 -22.94
N THR A 454 -13.46 29.31 -23.08
CA THR A 454 -14.63 30.16 -23.37
C THR A 454 -15.28 29.79 -24.72
N LEU A 455 -14.47 29.45 -25.73
CA LEU A 455 -14.95 29.01 -27.03
C LEU A 455 -15.70 27.67 -26.94
N LEU A 456 -15.17 26.71 -26.17
CA LEU A 456 -15.81 25.40 -25.93
C LEU A 456 -17.13 25.57 -25.17
N ASP A 457 -17.15 26.43 -24.16
CA ASP A 457 -18.38 26.77 -23.42
C ASP A 457 -19.47 27.33 -24.34
N GLY A 458 -19.09 28.24 -25.28
CA GLY A 458 -20.01 28.78 -26.26
C GLY A 458 -20.63 27.73 -27.19
N LYS A 459 -19.96 26.58 -27.37
CA LYS A 459 -20.49 25.40 -28.10
C LYS A 459 -21.19 24.41 -27.19
N GLY A 460 -21.21 24.64 -25.88
CA GLY A 460 -21.81 23.76 -24.89
C GLY A 460 -20.94 22.56 -24.52
N TYR A 461 -19.66 22.57 -24.88
CA TYR A 461 -18.70 21.53 -24.55
C TYR A 461 -18.07 21.80 -23.18
N ASP A 462 -17.80 20.76 -22.39
CA ASP A 462 -17.12 20.87 -21.09
C ASP A 462 -15.59 20.75 -21.25
N THR A 463 -14.85 21.32 -20.31
CA THR A 463 -13.40 21.22 -20.23
C THR A 463 -13.00 20.72 -18.85
N LEU A 464 -12.17 19.69 -18.80
CA LEU A 464 -11.55 19.22 -17.56
C LEU A 464 -10.36 20.12 -17.21
N LEU A 465 -10.31 20.63 -15.97
CA LEU A 465 -9.19 21.44 -15.51
C LEU A 465 -8.20 20.53 -14.76
N PHE A 466 -7.03 20.39 -15.34
CA PHE A 466 -5.96 19.54 -14.83
C PHE A 466 -5.01 20.39 -13.99
N THR A 467 -5.13 20.26 -12.67
CA THR A 467 -4.42 21.15 -11.73
C THR A 467 -3.31 20.48 -10.93
N GLU A 468 -3.06 19.21 -11.14
CA GLU A 468 -1.94 18.49 -10.53
C GLU A 468 -0.89 18.12 -11.59
N ASP A 469 0.39 18.14 -11.23
CA ASP A 469 1.49 17.81 -12.13
C ASP A 469 1.32 16.46 -12.83
N VAL A 470 0.76 15.47 -12.13
CA VAL A 470 0.53 14.13 -12.66
C VAL A 470 -0.57 14.09 -13.73
N ASP A 471 -1.47 15.07 -13.74
CA ASP A 471 -2.61 15.09 -14.66
C ASP A 471 -2.20 15.15 -16.13
N GLU A 472 -1.11 15.83 -16.46
CA GLU A 472 -0.60 15.90 -17.82
C GLU A 472 -0.13 14.57 -18.41
N PHE A 473 0.27 13.63 -17.55
CA PHE A 473 0.68 12.30 -17.97
C PHE A 473 -0.50 11.37 -18.25
N VAL A 474 -1.68 11.66 -17.66
CA VAL A 474 -2.87 10.82 -17.82
C VAL A 474 -3.32 10.71 -19.27
N PRO A 475 -3.51 11.82 -20.04
CA PRO A 475 -3.90 11.73 -21.45
C PRO A 475 -2.87 11.01 -22.31
N GLN A 476 -1.58 11.26 -22.05
CA GLN A 476 -0.49 10.61 -22.79
C GLN A 476 -0.46 9.10 -22.60
N THR A 477 -0.83 8.63 -21.40
CA THR A 477 -0.82 7.20 -21.07
C THR A 477 -2.13 6.51 -21.46
N LEU A 478 -3.27 7.14 -21.20
CA LEU A 478 -4.58 6.57 -21.56
C LEU A 478 -4.82 6.64 -23.08
N MET A 479 -4.37 7.71 -23.75
CA MET A 479 -4.57 8.04 -25.16
C MET A 479 -6.05 8.27 -25.50
N THR A 480 -6.92 7.34 -25.11
CA THR A 480 -8.37 7.41 -25.31
C THR A 480 -9.12 6.88 -24.08
N TYR A 481 -10.34 7.33 -23.89
CA TYR A 481 -11.28 6.76 -22.92
C TYR A 481 -12.63 6.57 -23.61
N GLN A 482 -13.16 5.34 -23.61
CA GLN A 482 -14.38 4.96 -24.34
C GLN A 482 -14.37 5.46 -25.80
N GLU A 483 -13.28 5.19 -26.50
CA GLU A 483 -13.02 5.59 -27.91
C GLU A 483 -12.90 7.11 -28.16
N LYS A 484 -13.01 7.94 -27.11
CA LYS A 484 -12.81 9.40 -27.20
C LYS A 484 -11.37 9.75 -26.89
N SER A 485 -10.71 10.49 -27.82
CA SER A 485 -9.34 10.98 -27.62
C SER A 485 -9.31 12.20 -26.72
N PHE A 486 -8.22 12.35 -25.97
CA PHE A 486 -7.96 13.57 -25.21
C PHE A 486 -7.46 14.68 -26.14
N CYS A 487 -7.84 15.93 -25.83
CA CYS A 487 -7.42 17.11 -26.55
C CYS A 487 -7.01 18.21 -25.57
N ASN A 488 -5.74 18.57 -25.58
CA ASN A 488 -5.21 19.69 -24.83
C ASN A 488 -5.63 20.99 -25.48
N VAL A 489 -6.41 21.82 -24.77
CA VAL A 489 -6.95 23.07 -25.35
C VAL A 489 -5.85 24.09 -25.71
N SER A 490 -4.65 23.95 -25.16
CA SER A 490 -3.53 24.88 -25.38
C SER A 490 -2.60 24.48 -26.51
N THR A 491 -2.54 23.19 -26.88
CA THR A 491 -1.58 22.66 -27.85
C THR A 491 -2.19 22.06 -29.10
N ASP A 492 -3.43 21.53 -28.98
CA ASP A 492 -4.01 20.69 -30.02
C ASP A 492 -5.04 21.45 -30.87
N ASP A 493 -5.28 21.00 -32.09
CA ASP A 493 -6.41 21.45 -32.90
C ASP A 493 -7.71 20.98 -32.24
N LEU A 494 -8.51 21.91 -31.79
CA LEU A 494 -9.81 21.63 -31.15
C LEU A 494 -10.78 20.89 -32.08
N GLY A 495 -10.56 20.96 -33.40
CA GLY A 495 -11.43 20.34 -34.39
C GLY A 495 -12.77 21.04 -34.55
N LEU A 496 -12.86 22.32 -34.18
CA LEU A 496 -14.09 23.10 -34.19
C LEU A 496 -14.34 23.87 -35.48
N GLN A 497 -13.32 24.01 -36.34
CA GLN A 497 -13.38 24.75 -37.59
C GLN A 497 -13.74 23.82 -38.74
N SER A 498 -14.62 24.28 -39.62
CA SER A 498 -14.92 23.64 -40.88
C SER A 498 -13.73 23.80 -41.85
N GLU A 499 -13.67 22.93 -42.86
CA GLU A 499 -12.63 23.06 -43.92
C GLU A 499 -12.66 24.39 -44.65
N ASP A 500 -13.87 24.98 -44.80
CA ASP A 500 -14.01 26.28 -45.44
C ASP A 500 -13.52 27.43 -44.55
N GLU A 501 -13.73 27.33 -43.22
CA GLU A 501 -13.19 28.29 -42.24
C GLU A 501 -11.65 28.19 -42.15
N LYS A 502 -11.08 26.98 -42.21
CA LYS A 502 -9.62 26.81 -42.26
C LYS A 502 -9.02 27.46 -43.53
N LYS A 503 -9.60 27.22 -44.71
CA LYS A 503 -9.15 27.86 -45.95
C LYS A 503 -9.27 29.39 -45.93
N ALA A 504 -10.35 29.90 -45.33
CA ALA A 504 -10.52 31.34 -45.18
C ALA A 504 -9.45 31.95 -44.25
N ALA A 505 -9.13 31.26 -43.13
CA ALA A 505 -8.07 31.67 -42.20
C ALA A 505 -6.67 31.65 -42.88
N GLU A 506 -6.37 30.63 -43.68
CA GLU A 506 -5.12 30.53 -44.46
C GLU A 506 -5.00 31.66 -45.48
N ALA A 507 -6.09 31.98 -46.19
CA ALA A 507 -6.12 33.08 -47.15
C ALA A 507 -5.88 34.45 -46.49
N GLU A 508 -6.51 34.70 -45.33
CA GLU A 508 -6.28 35.92 -44.56
C GLU A 508 -4.86 36.01 -43.99
N ALA A 509 -4.28 34.88 -43.55
CA ALA A 509 -2.89 34.85 -43.08
C ALA A 509 -1.90 35.17 -44.22
N GLU A 510 -2.14 34.71 -45.44
CA GLU A 510 -1.30 35.05 -46.60
C GLU A 510 -1.47 36.51 -46.97
N GLU A 511 -2.68 37.08 -46.93
CA GLU A 511 -2.90 38.52 -47.16
C GLU A 511 -2.16 39.39 -46.14
N LYS A 512 -2.17 38.96 -44.85
CA LYS A 512 -1.51 39.72 -43.76
C LYS A 512 -0.07 39.28 -43.48
N LYS A 513 0.56 38.53 -44.37
CA LYS A 513 1.90 37.96 -44.20
C LYS A 513 2.96 39.00 -43.85
N GLY A 514 2.92 40.19 -44.52
CA GLY A 514 3.81 41.29 -44.22
C GLY A 514 3.70 41.79 -42.78
N PHE A 515 2.48 41.87 -42.25
CA PHE A 515 2.20 42.25 -40.86
C PHE A 515 2.73 41.20 -39.89
N LEU A 516 2.44 39.91 -40.11
CA LEU A 516 2.92 38.82 -39.28
C LEU A 516 4.44 38.75 -39.25
N THR A 517 5.10 38.94 -40.40
CA THR A 517 6.57 39.00 -40.50
C THR A 517 7.13 40.18 -39.72
N PHE A 518 6.54 41.38 -39.83
CA PHE A 518 6.96 42.54 -39.05
C PHE A 518 6.87 42.28 -37.53
N VAL A 519 5.77 41.72 -37.04
CA VAL A 519 5.62 41.40 -35.61
C VAL A 519 6.65 40.36 -35.19
N LYS A 520 6.86 39.30 -35.99
CA LYS A 520 7.87 38.27 -35.71
C LYS A 520 9.28 38.86 -35.63
N ASP A 521 9.66 39.67 -36.59
CA ASP A 521 10.97 40.32 -36.64
C ASP A 521 11.17 41.30 -35.48
N SER A 522 10.10 41.96 -35.03
CA SER A 522 10.12 42.86 -33.87
C SER A 522 10.35 42.12 -32.54
N LEU A 523 9.90 40.86 -32.43
CA LEU A 523 10.02 40.01 -31.24
C LEU A 523 11.27 39.11 -31.27
N GLY A 524 11.88 38.91 -32.45
CA GLY A 524 13.09 38.10 -32.61
C GLY A 524 12.91 36.67 -32.09
N ASP A 525 13.85 36.23 -31.25
CA ASP A 525 13.89 34.85 -30.72
C ASP A 525 12.89 34.58 -29.55
N GLN A 526 12.13 35.62 -29.10
CA GLN A 526 11.15 35.44 -28.04
C GLN A 526 9.98 34.54 -28.46
N VAL A 527 9.65 34.50 -29.76
CA VAL A 527 8.61 33.64 -30.32
C VAL A 527 9.15 32.91 -31.56
N LYS A 528 8.72 31.67 -31.75
CA LYS A 528 9.03 30.89 -32.95
C LYS A 528 8.24 31.40 -34.15
N GLU A 529 7.00 31.73 -33.95
CA GLU A 529 6.02 32.07 -34.96
C GLU A 529 4.99 33.08 -34.42
N VAL A 530 4.42 33.86 -35.35
CA VAL A 530 3.25 34.71 -35.10
C VAL A 530 2.18 34.33 -36.09
N ARG A 531 0.95 34.05 -35.59
CA ARG A 531 -0.18 33.64 -36.43
C ARG A 531 -1.47 34.35 -36.04
N LEU A 532 -2.46 34.31 -36.94
CA LEU A 532 -3.80 34.86 -36.64
C LEU A 532 -4.68 33.82 -35.99
N ASN A 533 -5.47 34.26 -35.02
CA ASN A 533 -6.52 33.43 -34.38
C ASN A 533 -7.71 34.31 -33.99
N LYS A 534 -8.86 34.13 -34.68
CA LYS A 534 -10.12 34.84 -34.41
C LYS A 534 -10.83 34.32 -33.17
N ASN A 535 -10.43 33.16 -32.69
CA ASN A 535 -11.10 32.49 -31.57
C ASN A 535 -10.59 32.92 -30.19
N LEU A 536 -9.93 34.09 -30.10
CA LEU A 536 -9.43 34.65 -28.84
C LEU A 536 -10.46 35.48 -28.08
N GLY A 537 -11.72 35.53 -28.58
CA GLY A 537 -12.79 36.28 -27.94
C GLY A 537 -12.49 37.77 -27.79
N ALA A 538 -12.54 38.32 -26.62
CA ALA A 538 -12.23 39.72 -26.35
C ALA A 538 -10.74 40.02 -26.24
N TYR A 539 -9.88 39.02 -26.20
CA TYR A 539 -8.44 39.23 -26.03
C TYR A 539 -7.73 39.54 -27.34
N PRO A 540 -6.76 40.49 -27.32
CA PRO A 540 -5.98 40.82 -28.52
C PRO A 540 -4.97 39.75 -28.90
N VAL A 541 -4.45 39.02 -27.92
CA VAL A 541 -3.35 38.09 -28.07
C VAL A 541 -3.51 36.87 -27.18
N ALA A 542 -2.85 35.77 -27.54
CA ALA A 542 -2.57 34.65 -26.69
C ALA A 542 -1.16 34.10 -26.97
N MET A 543 -0.54 33.46 -25.97
CA MET A 543 0.68 32.70 -26.13
C MET A 543 0.34 31.24 -26.03
N VAL A 544 0.71 30.45 -27.02
CA VAL A 544 0.51 29.01 -27.03
C VAL A 544 1.85 28.30 -27.30
N PRO A 545 2.06 27.10 -26.76
CA PRO A 545 3.25 26.31 -27.08
C PRO A 545 3.11 25.72 -28.50
N ASP A 546 4.26 25.43 -29.13
CA ASP A 546 4.28 24.61 -30.33
C ASP A 546 3.89 23.17 -30.04
N ALA A 547 3.49 22.41 -31.05
CA ALA A 547 3.09 21.03 -30.90
C ALA A 547 4.14 20.19 -30.15
N GLY A 548 3.73 19.45 -29.12
CA GLY A 548 4.54 18.46 -28.43
C GLY A 548 4.74 18.66 -26.93
N MET A 549 5.05 19.89 -26.48
CA MET A 549 5.28 20.15 -25.03
C MET A 549 4.44 21.35 -24.57
N SER A 550 3.56 21.13 -23.58
CA SER A 550 2.82 22.21 -22.94
C SER A 550 3.74 23.08 -22.06
N PHE A 551 3.30 24.30 -21.73
CA PHE A 551 4.03 25.15 -20.80
C PHE A 551 4.08 24.53 -19.38
N GLU A 552 3.07 23.80 -18.99
CA GLU A 552 3.04 23.11 -17.68
C GLU A 552 4.05 21.96 -17.66
N MET A 553 4.16 21.18 -18.73
CA MET A 553 5.19 20.16 -18.84
C MET A 553 6.60 20.77 -18.80
N GLU A 554 6.82 21.92 -19.46
CA GLU A 554 8.09 22.65 -19.36
C GLU A 554 8.39 23.06 -17.90
N LYS A 555 7.40 23.61 -17.18
CA LYS A 555 7.54 23.98 -15.76
C LYS A 555 7.86 22.75 -14.91
N TYR A 556 7.15 21.66 -15.13
CA TYR A 556 7.41 20.39 -14.44
C TYR A 556 8.83 19.88 -14.68
N MET A 557 9.28 19.85 -15.95
CA MET A 557 10.61 19.39 -16.31
C MET A 557 11.72 20.23 -15.68
N LYS A 558 11.55 21.57 -15.65
CA LYS A 558 12.48 22.48 -14.96
C LYS A 558 12.51 22.28 -13.45
N ARG A 559 11.38 21.91 -12.84
CA ARG A 559 11.29 21.63 -11.39
C ARG A 559 12.01 20.33 -11.03
N VAL A 560 11.87 19.30 -11.88
CA VAL A 560 12.50 17.98 -11.66
C VAL A 560 13.98 18.01 -12.03
N ASN A 561 14.34 18.73 -13.08
CA ASN A 561 15.72 18.90 -13.56
C ASN A 561 15.99 20.38 -13.84
N PRO A 562 16.60 21.12 -12.91
CA PRO A 562 16.94 22.54 -13.10
C PRO A 562 17.84 22.84 -14.30
N GLU A 563 18.59 21.85 -14.79
CA GLU A 563 19.45 21.97 -15.99
C GLU A 563 18.67 21.72 -17.28
N PHE A 564 17.37 21.49 -17.22
CA PHE A 564 16.54 21.31 -18.41
C PHE A 564 16.54 22.57 -19.29
N SER A 565 17.11 22.46 -20.47
CA SER A 565 17.41 23.60 -21.37
C SER A 565 16.59 23.59 -22.67
N PHE A 566 15.56 22.77 -22.78
CA PHE A 566 14.69 22.69 -23.95
C PHE A 566 13.33 23.33 -23.66
N PRO A 567 13.21 24.68 -23.70
CA PRO A 567 11.92 25.32 -23.55
C PRO A 567 10.99 24.96 -24.72
N SER A 568 9.69 24.88 -24.43
CA SER A 568 8.69 24.77 -25.50
C SER A 568 8.76 26.00 -26.40
N ALA A 569 8.74 25.79 -27.71
CA ALA A 569 8.73 26.90 -28.64
C ALA A 569 7.42 27.70 -28.51
N ARG A 570 7.50 29.00 -28.42
CA ARG A 570 6.40 29.92 -28.15
C ARG A 570 5.82 30.44 -29.47
N ILE A 571 4.51 30.38 -29.61
CA ILE A 571 3.75 30.92 -30.73
C ILE A 571 2.86 32.04 -30.20
N LEU A 572 2.96 33.23 -30.80
CA LEU A 572 2.10 34.37 -30.51
C LEU A 572 0.88 34.33 -31.44
N GLU A 573 -0.29 34.25 -30.90
CA GLU A 573 -1.56 34.36 -31.62
C GLU A 573 -2.09 35.78 -31.51
N LEU A 574 -2.48 36.37 -32.66
CA LEU A 574 -3.06 37.71 -32.77
C LEU A 574 -4.53 37.60 -33.20
N ASN A 575 -5.41 38.29 -32.52
CA ASN A 575 -6.82 38.39 -32.90
C ASN A 575 -7.00 39.52 -33.95
N PRO A 576 -7.20 39.23 -35.25
CA PRO A 576 -7.29 40.26 -36.26
C PRO A 576 -8.52 41.16 -36.13
N ASP A 577 -9.53 40.72 -35.39
CA ASP A 577 -10.77 41.48 -35.18
C ASP A 577 -10.70 42.41 -33.98
N ASN A 578 -9.67 42.27 -33.14
CA ASN A 578 -9.48 43.14 -31.97
C ASN A 578 -8.92 44.51 -32.33
N ASP A 579 -9.45 45.55 -31.74
CA ASP A 579 -9.07 46.96 -32.07
C ASP A 579 -7.60 47.26 -31.76
N THR A 580 -7.01 46.66 -30.73
CA THR A 580 -5.57 46.84 -30.45
C THR A 580 -4.68 46.25 -31.52
N VAL A 581 -5.04 45.08 -32.10
CA VAL A 581 -4.31 44.44 -33.18
C VAL A 581 -4.49 45.22 -34.50
N LYS A 582 -5.69 45.74 -34.78
CA LYS A 582 -5.92 46.66 -35.91
C LYS A 582 -5.09 47.90 -35.77
N HIS A 583 -5.06 48.53 -34.58
CA HIS A 583 -4.22 49.67 -34.31
C HIS A 583 -2.72 49.38 -34.54
N LEU A 584 -2.22 48.23 -34.07
CA LEU A 584 -0.85 47.77 -34.32
C LEU A 584 -0.56 47.71 -35.84
N GLN A 585 -1.52 47.19 -36.63
CA GLN A 585 -1.36 47.09 -38.09
C GLN A 585 -1.33 48.48 -38.77
N GLU A 586 -2.12 49.43 -38.29
CA GLU A 586 -2.16 50.80 -38.78
C GLU A 586 -0.85 51.56 -38.44
N VAL A 587 -0.39 51.44 -37.20
CA VAL A 587 0.80 52.13 -36.69
C VAL A 587 2.08 51.53 -37.31
N MET A 588 2.09 50.27 -37.74
CA MET A 588 3.21 49.65 -38.43
C MET A 588 3.67 50.47 -39.64
N THR A 589 2.75 51.10 -40.35
CA THR A 589 3.06 51.89 -41.55
C THR A 589 3.40 53.34 -41.22
N SER A 590 2.78 53.95 -40.21
CA SER A 590 2.92 55.35 -39.85
C SER A 590 4.04 55.64 -38.84
N ASP A 591 4.24 54.74 -37.84
CA ASP A 591 5.28 54.83 -36.82
C ASP A 591 5.79 53.41 -36.46
N PRO A 592 6.76 52.89 -37.23
CA PRO A 592 7.32 51.56 -37.01
C PRO A 592 7.96 51.36 -35.61
N VAL A 593 8.42 52.44 -34.96
CA VAL A 593 9.02 52.36 -33.63
C VAL A 593 7.96 52.09 -32.58
N MET A 594 6.86 52.86 -32.63
CA MET A 594 5.72 52.65 -31.76
C MET A 594 5.08 51.28 -32.01
N ALA A 595 4.98 50.85 -33.26
CA ALA A 595 4.46 49.51 -33.58
C ALA A 595 5.32 48.40 -32.98
N LYS A 596 6.63 48.54 -32.97
CA LYS A 596 7.56 47.59 -32.34
C LYS A 596 7.35 47.54 -30.80
N ASP A 597 7.23 48.70 -30.16
CA ASP A 597 6.95 48.78 -28.72
C ASP A 597 5.60 48.13 -28.37
N LEU A 598 4.57 48.34 -29.20
CA LEU A 598 3.24 47.75 -29.01
C LEU A 598 3.27 46.23 -29.23
N ALA A 599 4.00 45.72 -30.23
CA ALA A 599 4.18 44.29 -30.44
C ALA A 599 4.87 43.63 -29.23
N GLN A 600 5.91 44.28 -28.69
CA GLN A 600 6.60 43.81 -27.48
C GLN A 600 5.69 43.80 -26.25
N LEU A 601 4.88 44.84 -26.05
CA LEU A 601 3.88 44.89 -24.97
C LEU A 601 2.87 43.77 -25.08
N LEU A 602 2.32 43.55 -26.27
CA LEU A 602 1.35 42.46 -26.51
C LEU A 602 1.95 41.08 -26.26
N CYS A 603 3.21 40.87 -26.63
CA CYS A 603 3.94 39.64 -26.36
C CYS A 603 4.05 39.40 -24.82
N CYS A 604 4.47 40.41 -24.06
CA CYS A 604 4.53 40.31 -22.59
C CYS A 604 3.17 40.05 -21.97
N GLN A 605 2.09 40.68 -22.47
CA GLN A 605 0.73 40.42 -22.00
C GLN A 605 0.30 38.97 -22.29
N ALA A 606 0.62 38.45 -23.48
CA ALA A 606 0.36 37.06 -23.84
C ALA A 606 1.12 36.07 -22.92
N GLN A 607 2.38 36.39 -22.57
CA GLN A 607 3.15 35.60 -21.60
C GLN A 607 2.48 35.59 -20.21
N LEU A 608 2.04 36.75 -19.70
CA LEU A 608 1.35 36.86 -18.43
C LEU A 608 0.03 36.03 -18.41
N MET A 609 -0.73 36.10 -19.51
CA MET A 609 -1.97 35.34 -19.64
C MET A 609 -1.69 33.82 -19.68
N ALA A 610 -0.59 33.40 -20.24
CA ALA A 610 -0.11 32.01 -20.27
C ALA A 610 0.61 31.59 -18.96
N GLN A 611 0.58 32.45 -17.93
CA GLN A 611 1.27 32.20 -16.64
C GLN A 611 2.78 31.94 -16.81
N LEU A 612 3.39 32.53 -17.82
CA LEU A 612 4.84 32.50 -18.05
C LEU A 612 5.50 33.69 -17.34
N PRO A 613 6.74 33.52 -16.86
CA PRO A 613 7.49 34.65 -16.31
C PRO A 613 7.83 35.65 -17.40
N ILE A 614 7.83 36.95 -17.05
CA ILE A 614 8.41 38.00 -17.87
C ILE A 614 9.89 38.08 -17.52
N ASP A 615 10.76 38.04 -18.55
CA ASP A 615 12.22 38.03 -18.36
C ASP A 615 12.71 39.33 -17.75
N ASP A 616 12.18 40.48 -18.20
CA ASP A 616 12.47 41.81 -17.65
C ASP A 616 11.19 42.60 -17.29
N PRO A 617 10.73 42.53 -16.01
CA PRO A 617 9.56 43.26 -15.54
C PRO A 617 9.72 44.79 -15.58
N TYR A 618 10.97 45.30 -15.51
CA TYR A 618 11.22 46.75 -15.58
C TYR A 618 11.01 47.26 -17.01
N ALA A 619 11.59 46.57 -18.02
CA ALA A 619 11.35 46.88 -19.41
C ALA A 619 9.86 46.83 -19.78
N TYR A 620 9.12 45.82 -19.27
CA TYR A 620 7.65 45.77 -19.42
C TYR A 620 6.96 47.01 -18.84
N THR A 621 7.34 47.41 -17.65
CA THR A 621 6.76 48.59 -16.97
C THR A 621 7.03 49.88 -17.73
N ASP A 622 8.26 50.04 -18.23
CA ASP A 622 8.66 51.19 -19.05
C ASP A 622 7.86 51.26 -20.37
N LEU A 623 7.63 50.11 -21.03
CA LEU A 623 6.77 50.03 -22.22
C LEU A 623 5.35 50.47 -21.95
N VAL A 624 4.74 49.98 -20.82
CA VAL A 624 3.39 50.42 -20.40
C VAL A 624 3.37 51.93 -20.21
N CYS A 625 4.33 52.47 -19.43
CA CYS A 625 4.38 53.93 -19.16
C CYS A 625 4.61 54.79 -20.41
N LYS A 626 5.34 54.24 -21.40
CA LYS A 626 5.59 54.93 -22.66
C LYS A 626 4.36 54.99 -23.55
N LEU A 627 3.58 53.93 -23.61
CA LEU A 627 2.40 53.80 -24.47
C LEU A 627 1.12 54.43 -23.88
N VAL A 628 1.07 54.72 -22.56
CA VAL A 628 -0.04 55.43 -21.90
C VAL A 628 0.12 56.93 -22.00
N LYS A 629 1.28 57.46 -22.37
CA LYS A 629 1.50 58.90 -22.61
C LYS A 629 1.05 59.29 -24.02
#